data_bd535b0331d6899a0497cd2d5e7608a9
#
_entry.id   bd535b0331d6899a0497cd2d5e7608a9
#
_cell.length_a   1.000
_cell.length_b   1.000
_cell.length_c   1.000
_cell.angle_alpha   90.00
_cell.angle_beta   90.00
_cell.angle_gamma   90.00
#
_symmetry.space_group_name_H-M   'P 1'
#
loop_
_entity.id
_entity.type
_entity.pdbx_description
1 polymer ?
#
loop_
_entity_poly.entity_id
_entity_poly.type
_entity_poly.pdbx_seq_one_letter_code
_entity_poly.pdbx_strand_id
1 'polypeptide(L)'
;MSLLHFNIGSNQDRRKNIRLALDSLESNFTEITMSSLFESPSEGFIGSNFYNIGVNVETDKNINDVVNILHDIENTLGRDRNLPKFSSRIIDLDLVLYDDVIDDKLNIPRRDILKYAFVLAPLAELNPNGIHPQERISYLNLWKGFQSSKEFELNQYNITKLFD
;
A
#
# COMPACT_ATOMS: atom_id res chain seq x y z
N MET A 1 5.96 -17.75 -10.46
CA MET A 1 6.08 -16.62 -9.50
C MET A 1 4.77 -15.89 -9.37
N SER A 2 4.45 -15.46 -8.16
CA SER A 2 3.23 -14.69 -7.90
C SER A 2 3.51 -13.20 -7.97
N LEU A 3 2.55 -12.44 -8.48
CA LEU A 3 2.59 -10.97 -8.50
C LEU A 3 1.83 -10.43 -7.29
N LEU A 4 2.52 -9.62 -6.50
CA LEU A 4 2.00 -9.02 -5.28
C LEU A 4 1.99 -7.50 -5.40
N HIS A 5 1.05 -6.88 -4.69
CA HIS A 5 1.03 -5.43 -4.51
C HIS A 5 0.96 -5.10 -3.02
N PHE A 6 1.86 -4.24 -2.58
CA PHE A 6 1.90 -3.71 -1.22
C PHE A 6 1.51 -2.24 -1.22
N ASN A 7 0.87 -1.78 -0.14
CA ASN A 7 0.72 -0.36 0.14
C ASN A 7 1.54 -0.01 1.37
N ILE A 8 2.35 1.02 1.28
CA ILE A 8 3.20 1.50 2.37
C ILE A 8 2.73 2.90 2.75
N GLY A 9 2.42 3.12 4.03
CA GLY A 9 1.98 4.41 4.53
C GLY A 9 2.70 4.80 5.82
N SER A 10 2.94 6.08 5.99
CA SER A 10 3.53 6.65 7.21
C SER A 10 3.14 8.11 7.36
N ASN A 11 2.89 8.56 8.61
CA ASN A 11 2.70 9.96 8.92
C ASN A 11 3.58 10.46 10.07
N GLN A 12 4.61 9.67 10.44
CA GLN A 12 5.64 10.05 11.41
C GLN A 12 7.00 9.80 10.79
N ASP A 13 7.86 10.83 10.73
CA ASP A 13 9.14 10.74 10.01
C ASP A 13 8.97 10.03 8.67
N ARG A 14 7.94 10.40 7.95
CA ARG A 14 7.36 9.61 6.86
C ARG A 14 8.33 9.31 5.72
N ARG A 15 9.19 10.24 5.34
CA ARG A 15 10.21 9.99 4.30
C ARG A 15 11.20 8.93 4.75
N LYS A 16 11.74 9.10 5.96
CA LYS A 16 12.71 8.17 6.54
C LYS A 16 12.12 6.77 6.70
N ASN A 17 10.91 6.69 7.27
CA ASN A 17 10.30 5.39 7.56
C ASN A 17 9.90 4.63 6.30
N ILE A 18 9.40 5.33 5.27
CA ILE A 18 9.11 4.66 3.99
C ILE A 18 10.39 4.20 3.32
N ARG A 19 11.47 4.99 3.34
CA ARG A 19 12.77 4.56 2.79
C ARG A 19 13.30 3.32 3.49
N LEU A 20 13.21 3.27 4.82
CA LEU A 20 13.63 2.10 5.59
C LEU A 20 12.79 0.86 5.25
N ALA A 21 11.48 1.04 5.06
CA ALA A 21 10.61 -0.06 4.63
C ALA A 21 10.98 -0.56 3.23
N LEU A 22 11.28 0.34 2.31
CA LEU A 22 11.73 -0.02 0.95
C LEU A 22 13.05 -0.80 0.99
N ASP A 23 14.02 -0.36 1.79
CA ASP A 23 15.29 -1.07 1.95
C ASP A 23 15.06 -2.49 2.48
N SER A 24 14.16 -2.65 3.43
CA SER A 24 13.81 -3.96 3.98
C SER A 24 13.11 -4.84 2.96
N LEU A 25 12.23 -4.27 2.13
CA LEU A 25 11.59 -5.01 1.05
C LEU A 25 12.61 -5.49 0.00
N GLU A 26 13.55 -4.63 -0.37
CA GLU A 26 14.62 -4.99 -1.32
C GLU A 26 15.50 -6.13 -0.79
N SER A 27 15.65 -6.23 0.53
CA SER A 27 16.39 -7.34 1.16
C SER A 27 15.63 -8.67 1.12
N ASN A 28 14.32 -8.64 1.00
CA ASN A 28 13.45 -9.82 1.03
C ASN A 28 12.92 -10.23 -0.34
N PHE A 29 12.89 -9.32 -1.30
CA PHE A 29 12.35 -9.54 -2.64
C PHE A 29 13.32 -9.05 -3.69
N THR A 30 13.49 -9.81 -4.76
CA THR A 30 14.54 -9.54 -5.76
C THR A 30 14.30 -8.32 -6.62
N GLU A 31 13.05 -8.06 -6.98
CA GLU A 31 12.69 -6.93 -7.83
C GLU A 31 11.48 -6.23 -7.26
N ILE A 32 11.59 -4.93 -7.07
CA ILE A 32 10.46 -4.11 -6.65
C ILE A 32 10.23 -2.98 -7.66
N THR A 33 8.97 -2.68 -7.91
CA THR A 33 8.55 -1.54 -8.73
C THR A 33 7.71 -0.60 -7.87
N MET A 34 8.08 0.68 -7.82
CA MET A 34 7.42 1.68 -6.97
C MET A 34 6.49 2.57 -7.79
N SER A 35 5.36 2.93 -7.20
CA SER A 35 4.47 3.96 -7.74
C SER A 35 5.03 5.36 -7.49
N SER A 36 4.31 6.37 -7.97
CA SER A 36 4.48 7.75 -7.50
C SER A 36 4.28 7.83 -5.99
N LEU A 37 4.73 8.94 -5.39
CA LEU A 37 4.48 9.26 -3.99
C LEU A 37 3.14 9.97 -3.88
N PHE A 38 2.28 9.51 -2.99
CA PHE A 38 0.97 10.14 -2.74
C PHE A 38 0.92 10.70 -1.33
N GLU A 39 0.31 11.87 -1.18
CA GLU A 39 0.07 12.49 0.11
C GLU A 39 -1.43 12.61 0.34
N SER A 40 -1.90 12.13 1.50
CA SER A 40 -3.30 12.16 1.89
C SER A 40 -3.45 12.67 3.33
N PRO A 41 -4.59 13.31 3.67
CA PRO A 41 -4.87 13.67 5.06
C PRO A 41 -5.08 12.43 5.91
N SER A 42 -4.94 12.57 7.23
CA SER A 42 -5.26 11.51 8.18
C SER A 42 -6.76 11.18 8.13
N GLU A 43 -7.08 9.90 8.23
CA GLU A 43 -8.46 9.39 8.22
C GLU A 43 -8.91 9.04 9.64
N GLY A 44 -10.04 9.65 10.08
CA GLY A 44 -10.67 9.31 11.35
C GLY A 44 -10.00 9.86 12.60
N PHE A 45 -8.98 10.72 12.46
CA PHE A 45 -8.31 11.40 13.58
C PHE A 45 -7.61 12.67 13.09
N ILE A 46 -7.22 13.55 14.03
CA ILE A 46 -6.42 14.73 13.73
C ILE A 46 -4.95 14.37 13.84
N GLY A 47 -4.20 14.48 12.75
CA GLY A 47 -2.80 14.16 12.70
C GLY A 47 -2.13 14.66 11.42
N SER A 48 -0.83 14.42 11.30
CA SER A 48 -0.06 14.77 10.12
C SER A 48 -0.52 13.98 8.90
N ASN A 49 -0.37 14.57 7.73
CA ASN A 49 -0.67 13.88 6.47
C ASN A 49 0.21 12.65 6.29
N PHE A 50 -0.37 11.62 5.70
CA PHE A 50 0.34 10.42 5.30
C PHE A 50 1.06 10.60 3.98
N TYR A 51 2.22 9.98 3.86
CA TYR A 51 2.77 9.56 2.58
C TYR A 51 2.39 8.11 2.33
N ASN A 52 2.02 7.81 1.09
CA ASN A 52 1.66 6.47 0.65
C ASN A 52 2.35 6.17 -0.67
N ILE A 53 2.82 4.93 -0.83
CA ILE A 53 3.28 4.40 -2.11
C ILE A 53 2.75 3.00 -2.30
N GLY A 54 2.58 2.62 -3.56
CA GLY A 54 2.33 1.24 -3.94
C GLY A 54 3.64 0.59 -4.41
N VAL A 55 3.78 -0.69 -4.15
CA VAL A 55 4.94 -1.48 -4.57
C VAL A 55 4.48 -2.80 -5.15
N ASN A 56 4.93 -3.11 -6.36
CA ASN A 56 4.76 -4.44 -6.95
C ASN A 56 6.02 -5.27 -6.72
N VAL A 57 5.84 -6.53 -6.38
CA VAL A 57 6.93 -7.52 -6.35
C VAL A 57 6.47 -8.82 -6.99
N GLU A 58 7.43 -9.60 -7.49
CA GLU A 58 7.22 -10.98 -7.89
C GLU A 58 7.99 -11.90 -6.94
N THR A 59 7.37 -13.00 -6.52
CA THR A 59 7.99 -13.91 -5.56
C THR A 59 7.44 -15.33 -5.66
N ASP A 60 8.26 -16.30 -5.26
CA ASP A 60 7.84 -17.69 -5.07
C ASP A 60 7.40 -17.98 -3.62
N LYS A 61 7.50 -17.00 -2.73
CA LYS A 61 7.07 -17.16 -1.33
C LYS A 61 5.57 -17.32 -1.25
N ASN A 62 5.10 -18.16 -0.35
CA ASN A 62 3.66 -18.30 -0.11
C ASN A 62 3.11 -17.09 0.66
N ILE A 63 1.79 -16.96 0.67
CA ILE A 63 1.11 -15.80 1.21
C ILE A 63 1.38 -15.60 2.72
N ASN A 64 1.45 -16.69 3.49
CA ASN A 64 1.72 -16.61 4.93
C ASN A 64 3.14 -16.12 5.22
N ASP A 65 4.13 -16.59 4.45
CA ASP A 65 5.50 -16.11 4.57
C ASP A 65 5.61 -14.63 4.23
N VAL A 66 4.92 -14.18 3.19
CA VAL A 66 4.87 -12.75 2.82
C VAL A 66 4.28 -11.92 3.95
N VAL A 67 3.13 -12.32 4.50
CA VAL A 67 2.50 -11.59 5.61
C VAL A 67 3.43 -11.51 6.83
N ASN A 68 4.13 -12.59 7.15
CA ASN A 68 5.09 -12.60 8.25
C ASN A 68 6.27 -11.65 8.01
N ILE A 69 6.79 -11.62 6.78
CA ILE A 69 7.85 -10.66 6.40
C ILE A 69 7.39 -9.23 6.62
N LEU A 70 6.19 -8.88 6.18
CA LEU A 70 5.66 -7.53 6.34
C LEU A 70 5.50 -7.15 7.81
N HIS A 71 5.00 -8.07 8.64
CA HIS A 71 4.88 -7.85 10.08
C HIS A 71 6.24 -7.68 10.75
N ASP A 72 7.24 -8.46 10.37
CA ASP A 72 8.59 -8.35 10.92
C ASP A 72 9.22 -7.00 10.57
N ILE A 73 9.00 -6.51 9.35
CA ILE A 73 9.49 -5.20 8.94
C ILE A 73 8.82 -4.09 9.78
N GLU A 74 7.49 -4.15 9.93
CA GLU A 74 6.76 -3.19 10.76
C GLU A 74 7.27 -3.19 12.21
N ASN A 75 7.47 -4.36 12.80
CA ASN A 75 7.97 -4.49 14.16
C ASN A 75 9.39 -3.92 14.31
N THR A 76 10.27 -4.21 13.36
CA THR A 76 11.65 -3.70 13.34
C THR A 76 11.68 -2.17 13.25
N LEU A 77 10.73 -1.56 12.53
CA LEU A 77 10.64 -0.12 12.39
C LEU A 77 9.89 0.57 13.54
N GLY A 78 9.45 -0.20 14.54
CA GLY A 78 8.89 0.34 15.77
C GLY A 78 7.38 0.59 15.77
N ARG A 79 6.62 -0.12 14.92
CA ARG A 79 5.16 -0.02 14.95
C ARG A 79 4.61 -0.52 16.29
N ASP A 80 3.72 0.28 16.91
CA ASP A 80 2.97 -0.11 18.10
C ASP A 80 1.57 -0.59 17.71
N ARG A 81 1.34 -1.91 17.80
CA ARG A 81 0.08 -2.54 17.42
C ARG A 81 -1.03 -2.35 18.46
N ASN A 82 -0.70 -1.79 19.64
CA ASN A 82 -1.68 -1.48 20.68
C ASN A 82 -2.38 -0.15 20.45
N LEU A 83 -1.92 0.65 19.46
CA LEU A 83 -2.56 1.91 19.12
C LEU A 83 -3.90 1.67 18.38
N PRO A 84 -4.86 2.61 18.51
CA PRO A 84 -6.12 2.54 17.76
C PRO A 84 -5.89 2.43 16.24
N LYS A 85 -6.84 1.82 15.54
CA LYS A 85 -6.77 1.61 14.09
C LYS A 85 -6.52 2.91 13.31
N PHE A 86 -7.26 3.96 13.63
CA PHE A 86 -7.10 5.28 13.01
C PHE A 86 -6.34 6.19 13.96
N SER A 87 -5.01 6.10 13.94
CA SER A 87 -4.08 6.92 14.72
C SER A 87 -2.80 7.14 13.93
N SER A 88 -1.91 8.01 14.44
CA SER A 88 -0.60 8.23 13.82
C SER A 88 0.19 6.93 13.73
N ARG A 89 0.83 6.69 12.59
CA ARG A 89 1.59 5.47 12.30
C ARG A 89 3.01 5.79 11.89
N ILE A 90 3.96 5.12 12.53
CA ILE A 90 5.35 5.11 12.07
C ILE A 90 5.40 4.48 10.69
N ILE A 91 4.77 3.31 10.55
CA ILE A 91 4.70 2.59 9.28
C ILE A 91 3.51 1.65 9.24
N ASP A 92 2.80 1.64 8.11
CA ASP A 92 1.84 0.62 7.72
C ASP A 92 2.36 -0.05 6.46
N LEU A 93 2.43 -1.35 6.47
CA LEU A 93 2.91 -2.14 5.35
C LEU A 93 1.90 -3.25 5.09
N ASP A 94 1.02 -3.03 4.12
CA ASP A 94 -0.13 -3.88 3.87
C ASP A 94 0.01 -4.68 2.59
N LEU A 95 -0.29 -5.98 2.66
CA LEU A 95 -0.49 -6.80 1.46
C LEU A 95 -1.87 -6.49 0.89
N VAL A 96 -1.90 -5.97 -0.34
CA VAL A 96 -3.12 -5.56 -1.03
C VAL A 96 -3.63 -6.65 -1.97
N LEU A 97 -2.71 -7.24 -2.74
CA LEU A 97 -2.99 -8.30 -3.69
C LEU A 97 -1.91 -9.39 -3.61
N TYR A 98 -2.34 -10.62 -3.81
CA TYR A 98 -1.48 -11.77 -4.08
C TYR A 98 -2.09 -12.52 -5.26
N ASP A 99 -1.60 -12.29 -6.48
CA ASP A 99 -2.22 -12.74 -7.73
C ASP A 99 -3.72 -12.39 -7.73
N ASP A 100 -4.58 -13.33 -8.06
CA ASP A 100 -6.04 -13.21 -8.03
C ASP A 100 -6.67 -13.94 -6.83
N VAL A 101 -5.88 -14.21 -5.79
CA VAL A 101 -6.33 -14.91 -4.58
C VAL A 101 -7.41 -14.11 -3.86
N ILE A 102 -8.45 -14.79 -3.42
CA ILE A 102 -9.51 -14.27 -2.56
C ILE A 102 -9.41 -15.01 -1.24
N ASP A 103 -9.08 -14.28 -0.18
CA ASP A 103 -8.97 -14.84 1.18
C ASP A 103 -9.49 -13.81 2.19
N ASP A 104 -10.70 -14.03 2.69
CA ASP A 104 -11.35 -13.11 3.62
C ASP A 104 -10.65 -13.00 4.96
N LYS A 105 -10.00 -14.06 5.42
CA LYS A 105 -9.26 -14.05 6.70
C LYS A 105 -8.05 -13.13 6.64
N LEU A 106 -7.38 -13.11 5.49
CA LEU A 106 -6.21 -12.26 5.27
C LEU A 106 -6.58 -10.90 4.68
N ASN A 107 -7.88 -10.66 4.41
CA ASN A 107 -8.35 -9.44 3.75
C ASN A 107 -7.66 -9.23 2.39
N ILE A 108 -7.71 -10.23 1.53
CA ILE A 108 -7.10 -10.19 0.20
C ILE A 108 -8.15 -10.62 -0.85
N PRO A 109 -8.41 -9.86 -1.91
CA PRO A 109 -7.90 -8.52 -2.17
C PRO A 109 -8.34 -7.56 -1.06
N ARG A 110 -7.46 -6.64 -0.70
CA ARG A 110 -7.72 -5.77 0.46
C ARG A 110 -8.95 -4.89 0.22
N ARG A 111 -9.87 -4.87 1.18
CA ARG A 111 -11.12 -4.11 1.06
C ARG A 111 -10.88 -2.60 0.92
N ASP A 112 -9.74 -2.11 1.41
CA ASP A 112 -9.35 -0.70 1.30
C ASP A 112 -9.21 -0.23 -0.15
N ILE A 113 -9.00 -1.13 -1.11
CA ILE A 113 -8.96 -0.80 -2.55
C ILE A 113 -10.19 -0.01 -2.98
N LEU A 114 -11.35 -0.42 -2.50
CA LEU A 114 -12.64 0.17 -2.89
C LEU A 114 -13.03 1.37 -2.02
N LYS A 115 -12.29 1.65 -0.95
CA LYS A 115 -12.62 2.67 0.03
C LYS A 115 -11.72 3.89 -0.01
N TYR A 116 -10.44 3.71 -0.29
CA TYR A 116 -9.45 4.78 -0.10
C TYR A 116 -8.65 5.06 -1.36
N ALA A 117 -8.62 6.34 -1.75
CA ALA A 117 -7.83 6.80 -2.89
C ALA A 117 -6.34 6.48 -2.75
N PHE A 118 -5.80 6.59 -1.53
CA PHE A 118 -4.38 6.33 -1.26
C PHE A 118 -3.97 4.85 -1.38
N VAL A 119 -4.93 3.94 -1.51
CA VAL A 119 -4.70 2.53 -1.84
C VAL A 119 -4.95 2.27 -3.32
N LEU A 120 -6.07 2.76 -3.85
CA LEU A 120 -6.47 2.48 -5.23
C LEU A 120 -5.61 3.22 -6.26
N ALA A 121 -5.26 4.48 -6.02
CA ALA A 121 -4.47 5.25 -6.98
C ALA A 121 -3.10 4.62 -7.28
N PRO A 122 -2.26 4.26 -6.27
CA PRO A 122 -0.99 3.59 -6.55
C PRO A 122 -1.16 2.23 -7.19
N LEU A 123 -2.19 1.48 -6.81
CA LEU A 123 -2.50 0.18 -7.42
C LEU A 123 -2.83 0.33 -8.91
N ALA A 124 -3.70 1.28 -9.25
CA ALA A 124 -4.09 1.54 -10.63
C ALA A 124 -2.92 2.08 -11.48
N GLU A 125 -2.02 2.85 -10.87
CA GLU A 125 -0.82 3.34 -11.56
C GLU A 125 0.09 2.18 -11.99
N LEU A 126 0.36 1.24 -11.11
CA LEU A 126 1.25 0.11 -11.38
C LEU A 126 0.57 -1.04 -12.13
N ASN A 127 -0.74 -1.21 -11.97
CA ASN A 127 -1.50 -2.33 -12.52
C ASN A 127 -2.76 -1.85 -13.25
N PRO A 128 -2.66 -0.95 -14.24
CA PRO A 128 -3.86 -0.37 -14.86
C PRO A 128 -4.76 -1.40 -15.53
N ASN A 129 -4.17 -2.44 -16.11
CA ASN A 129 -4.89 -3.50 -16.83
C ASN A 129 -5.19 -4.72 -15.95
N GLY A 130 -4.73 -4.74 -14.71
CA GLY A 130 -5.06 -5.79 -13.74
C GLY A 130 -6.55 -5.76 -13.42
N ILE A 131 -7.14 -6.93 -13.17
CA ILE A 131 -8.56 -7.09 -12.90
C ILE A 131 -8.77 -7.42 -11.44
N HIS A 132 -9.61 -6.64 -10.75
CA HIS A 132 -9.99 -6.94 -9.37
C HIS A 132 -10.68 -8.31 -9.32
N PRO A 133 -10.21 -9.26 -8.48
CA PRO A 133 -10.71 -10.64 -8.52
C PRO A 133 -12.21 -10.79 -8.25
N GLN A 134 -12.79 -9.90 -7.46
CA GLN A 134 -14.21 -9.95 -7.08
C GLN A 134 -15.06 -9.00 -7.92
N GLU A 135 -14.60 -7.76 -8.14
CA GLU A 135 -15.35 -6.74 -8.89
C GLU A 135 -15.32 -6.99 -10.39
N ARG A 136 -14.33 -7.73 -10.88
CA ARG A 136 -14.18 -8.08 -12.30
C ARG A 136 -14.02 -6.87 -13.21
N ILE A 137 -13.46 -5.80 -12.67
CA ILE A 137 -13.21 -4.52 -13.35
C ILE A 137 -11.72 -4.23 -13.24
N SER A 138 -11.12 -3.62 -14.27
CA SER A 138 -9.72 -3.22 -14.27
C SER A 138 -9.47 -2.15 -13.18
N TYR A 139 -8.28 -2.15 -12.59
CA TYR A 139 -7.94 -1.15 -11.58
C TYR A 139 -7.96 0.26 -12.15
N LEU A 140 -7.61 0.44 -13.42
CA LEU A 140 -7.75 1.75 -14.07
C LEU A 140 -9.21 2.22 -14.10
N ASN A 141 -10.13 1.34 -14.47
CA ASN A 141 -11.55 1.69 -14.52
C ASN A 141 -12.15 1.87 -13.13
N LEU A 142 -11.72 1.09 -12.14
CA LEU A 142 -12.09 1.31 -10.75
C LEU A 142 -11.64 2.71 -10.28
N TRP A 143 -10.41 3.10 -10.63
CA TRP A 143 -9.88 4.41 -10.26
C TRP A 143 -10.65 5.55 -10.94
N LYS A 144 -10.94 5.42 -12.23
CA LYS A 144 -11.76 6.41 -12.96
C LYS A 144 -13.16 6.57 -12.33
N GLY A 145 -13.80 5.45 -11.97
CA GLY A 145 -15.10 5.45 -11.30
C GLY A 145 -15.02 6.09 -9.90
N PHE A 146 -13.97 5.80 -9.16
CA PHE A 146 -13.74 6.40 -7.85
C PHE A 146 -13.61 7.94 -7.95
N GLN A 147 -12.79 8.42 -8.90
CA GLN A 147 -12.58 9.85 -9.12
C GLN A 147 -13.86 10.59 -9.49
N SER A 148 -14.77 9.94 -10.23
CA SER A 148 -16.02 10.56 -10.67
C SER A 148 -17.15 10.50 -9.62
N SER A 149 -17.07 9.57 -8.66
CA SER A 149 -18.17 9.30 -7.72
C SER A 149 -17.88 9.67 -6.26
N LYS A 150 -16.61 9.93 -5.89
CA LYS A 150 -16.22 10.20 -4.51
C LYS A 150 -15.41 11.48 -4.40
N GLU A 151 -15.62 12.19 -3.28
CA GLU A 151 -14.75 13.29 -2.89
C GLU A 151 -13.57 12.76 -2.10
N PHE A 152 -12.36 13.24 -2.41
CA PHE A 152 -11.14 12.84 -1.71
C PHE A 152 -10.06 13.90 -1.90
N GLU A 153 -9.08 13.91 -1.01
CA GLU A 153 -7.86 14.69 -1.15
C GLU A 153 -6.69 13.74 -1.37
N LEU A 154 -5.98 13.92 -2.46
CA LEU A 154 -4.79 13.13 -2.78
C LEU A 154 -3.87 13.95 -3.67
N ASN A 155 -2.66 14.20 -3.20
CA ASN A 155 -1.63 14.85 -4.00
C ASN A 155 -0.62 13.82 -4.48
N GLN A 156 -0.24 13.92 -5.76
CA GLN A 156 0.70 13.01 -6.40
C GLN A 156 2.00 13.73 -6.68
N TYR A 157 3.11 13.11 -6.30
CA TYR A 157 4.45 13.63 -6.52
C TYR A 157 5.33 12.58 -7.19
N ASN A 158 6.36 13.03 -7.90
CA ASN A 158 7.36 12.11 -8.40
C ASN A 158 8.01 11.37 -7.22
N ILE A 159 8.29 10.07 -7.39
CA ILE A 159 8.88 9.24 -6.34
C ILE A 159 10.25 9.76 -5.88
N THR A 160 10.95 10.51 -6.71
CA THR A 160 12.24 11.12 -6.34
C THR A 160 12.14 12.04 -5.13
N LYS A 161 10.96 12.63 -4.87
CA LYS A 161 10.71 13.46 -3.69
C LYS A 161 10.97 12.69 -2.38
N LEU A 162 10.81 11.38 -2.38
CA LEU A 162 11.07 10.53 -1.22
C LEU A 162 12.57 10.47 -0.88
N PHE A 163 13.43 10.66 -1.86
CA PHE A 163 14.88 10.51 -1.76
C PHE A 163 15.65 11.84 -1.76
N ASP A 164 14.95 12.95 -1.83
CA ASP A 164 15.55 14.29 -1.82
C ASP A 164 16.12 14.68 -0.45
#